data_bbaa8a9582a5328a74aa5ee4ed615975
#
_entry.id   bbaa8a9582a5328a74aa5ee4ed615975
#
_cell.length_a   1.000
_cell.length_b   1.000
_cell.length_c   1.000
_cell.angle_alpha   90.00
_cell.angle_beta   90.00
_cell.angle_gamma   90.00
#
_symmetry.space_group_name_H-M   'P 1'
#
loop_
_entity.id
_entity.type
_entity.pdbx_description
1 polymer ?
#
loop_
_entity_poly.entity_id
_entity_poly.type
_entity_poly.pdbx_seq_one_letter_code
_entity_poly.pdbx_strand_id
1 'polypeptide(L)'
;MKRIEMPKMGDTMEEGKILRWIKKEGDTVKKGESLAEVETDKVNIEIEAFAGGMLRKILVTEGASAPVGATIAFIGTPDEPLPEDAGGKSRAAPAADRVQQAPRERTSTQFNGAVKTATNWQASSGMSASIEAQKVNLVSSPVASGRTFASPTSSQDRIFISPLARRIAQDNQLDYRQIRGTGPNGRIIKLDIEAALTQGKQAVQPPTVAPEPELVAEPAPVATDRDEVVEIPLTAMRRTIAKRLSQSMQTAPHFYVTSVIDTGKLAALRQEINAYAAREPTPVKVSFNDLIIKAVARALVRIPQVNVSFAEDRILQKKQVHIGVAVALDQGLIVPVLRNADQRGILDIAHETQRLAEAAHSGKLRPEEFSGGTFTVSNLGMFDVESFTAVINPPESAILAVGSITPTPVVVDGQVVVRDRMKVTLSSDHRAIDGATAARFLQEIKRLLEEPLGVLL
;
A
#
# COMPACT_ATOMS: atom_id res chain seq x y z
N MET A 1 26.51 32.30 12.91
CA MET A 1 26.50 30.99 12.28
C MET A 1 25.17 30.74 11.53
N LYS A 2 25.19 30.21 10.31
CA LYS A 2 23.97 29.91 9.54
C LYS A 2 23.79 28.40 9.46
N ARG A 3 22.55 27.95 9.65
CA ARG A 3 22.17 26.51 9.56
C ARG A 3 21.89 26.19 8.09
N ILE A 4 22.35 25.04 7.64
CA ILE A 4 21.93 24.44 6.38
C ILE A 4 20.94 23.35 6.75
N GLU A 5 19.73 23.49 6.23
CA GLU A 5 18.63 22.58 6.49
C GLU A 5 18.38 21.72 5.26
N MET A 6 17.86 20.49 5.45
CA MET A 6 17.43 19.62 4.38
C MET A 6 16.25 20.27 3.63
N PRO A 7 16.44 20.68 2.36
CA PRO A 7 15.38 21.37 1.63
C PRO A 7 14.27 20.43 1.21
N LYS A 8 13.05 20.95 1.12
CA LYS A 8 11.90 20.22 0.57
C LYS A 8 11.91 20.35 -0.95
N MET A 9 12.34 19.30 -1.66
CA MET A 9 12.47 19.30 -3.12
C MET A 9 11.26 18.66 -3.86
N GLY A 10 10.20 18.32 -3.13
CA GLY A 10 8.93 17.80 -3.68
C GLY A 10 7.82 17.82 -2.64
N ASP A 11 6.55 17.88 -3.09
CA ASP A 11 5.40 17.99 -2.19
C ASP A 11 5.25 16.80 -1.23
N THR A 12 5.75 15.62 -1.64
CA THR A 12 5.68 14.36 -0.89
C THR A 12 6.97 14.00 -0.17
N MET A 13 8.03 14.84 -0.25
CA MET A 13 9.31 14.56 0.37
C MET A 13 9.24 14.75 1.89
N GLU A 14 9.49 13.69 2.67
CA GLU A 14 9.56 13.71 4.13
C GLU A 14 11.01 13.64 4.64
N GLU A 15 11.91 12.97 3.90
CA GLU A 15 13.34 12.83 4.21
C GLU A 15 14.18 12.82 2.94
N GLY A 16 15.49 13.16 3.05
CA GLY A 16 16.49 13.04 2.00
C GLY A 16 17.72 12.30 2.51
N LYS A 17 18.34 11.46 1.68
CA LYS A 17 19.57 10.74 2.00
C LYS A 17 20.77 11.43 1.37
N ILE A 18 21.77 11.78 2.17
CA ILE A 18 23.02 12.37 1.66
C ILE A 18 23.83 11.29 0.98
N LEU A 19 24.03 11.39 -0.35
CA LEU A 19 24.87 10.44 -1.10
C LEU A 19 26.34 10.73 -0.86
N ARG A 20 26.74 11.97 -1.02
CA ARG A 20 28.12 12.42 -0.79
C ARG A 20 28.16 13.92 -0.48
N TRP A 21 29.18 14.32 0.26
CA TRP A 21 29.54 15.73 0.44
C TRP A 21 30.54 16.18 -0.63
N ILE A 22 30.22 17.25 -1.34
CA ILE A 22 31.09 17.86 -2.36
C ILE A 22 32.16 18.72 -1.67
N LYS A 23 31.80 19.30 -0.50
CA LYS A 23 32.66 20.11 0.34
C LYS A 23 32.93 19.42 1.68
N LYS A 24 34.15 19.64 2.22
CA LYS A 24 34.58 19.10 3.51
C LYS A 24 34.50 20.15 4.61
N GLU A 25 34.50 19.71 5.87
CA GLU A 25 34.62 20.63 7.00
C GLU A 25 35.93 21.43 6.87
N GLY A 26 35.82 22.76 7.00
CA GLY A 26 36.92 23.69 6.80
C GLY A 26 36.96 24.38 5.41
N ASP A 27 36.22 23.89 4.43
CA ASP A 27 36.19 24.48 3.10
C ASP A 27 35.41 25.81 3.07
N THR A 28 35.91 26.74 2.29
CA THR A 28 35.21 28.02 2.03
C THR A 28 34.19 27.82 0.92
N VAL A 29 32.94 28.24 1.17
CA VAL A 29 31.80 28.10 0.28
C VAL A 29 31.21 29.44 -0.08
N LYS A 30 30.85 29.63 -1.34
CA LYS A 30 30.15 30.83 -1.84
C LYS A 30 28.64 30.55 -1.89
N LYS A 31 27.85 31.62 -1.82
CA LYS A 31 26.39 31.49 -2.02
C LYS A 31 26.11 30.95 -3.42
N GLY A 32 25.26 29.90 -3.51
CA GLY A 32 24.90 29.17 -4.75
C GLY A 32 25.89 28.05 -5.13
N GLU A 33 26.87 27.75 -4.29
CA GLU A 33 27.82 26.68 -4.55
C GLU A 33 27.28 25.33 -3.99
N SER A 34 27.42 24.23 -4.75
CA SER A 34 26.95 22.91 -4.38
C SER A 34 27.73 22.36 -3.19
N LEU A 35 27.02 21.91 -2.15
CA LEU A 35 27.56 21.40 -0.89
C LEU A 35 27.53 19.89 -0.80
N ALA A 36 26.41 19.28 -1.15
CA ALA A 36 26.18 17.86 -1.05
C ALA A 36 25.21 17.39 -2.13
N GLU A 37 25.34 16.14 -2.53
CA GLU A 37 24.39 15.45 -3.40
C GLU A 37 23.44 14.61 -2.53
N VAL A 38 22.13 14.80 -2.73
CA VAL A 38 21.07 14.16 -1.96
C VAL A 38 20.20 13.33 -2.87
N GLU A 39 19.98 12.09 -2.49
CA GLU A 39 19.03 11.17 -3.10
C GLU A 39 17.63 11.46 -2.53
N THR A 40 16.71 11.78 -3.42
CA THR A 40 15.28 11.87 -3.09
C THR A 40 14.53 10.69 -3.68
N ASP A 41 13.24 10.59 -3.41
CA ASP A 41 12.38 9.51 -3.95
C ASP A 41 12.26 9.52 -5.49
N LYS A 42 12.77 10.55 -6.17
CA LYS A 42 12.61 10.73 -7.63
C LYS A 42 13.91 10.97 -8.39
N VAL A 43 14.82 11.75 -7.84
CA VAL A 43 16.09 12.15 -8.51
C VAL A 43 17.16 12.52 -7.49
N ASN A 44 18.44 12.45 -7.91
CA ASN A 44 19.55 12.99 -7.16
C ASN A 44 19.64 14.51 -7.42
N ILE A 45 19.71 15.29 -6.37
CA ILE A 45 19.74 16.75 -6.44
C ILE A 45 20.91 17.27 -5.60
N GLU A 46 21.56 18.32 -6.07
CA GLU A 46 22.61 19.00 -5.32
C GLU A 46 22.01 20.08 -4.40
N ILE A 47 22.42 20.07 -3.14
CA ILE A 47 22.08 21.12 -2.19
C ILE A 47 23.08 22.26 -2.35
N GLU A 48 22.59 23.44 -2.66
CA GLU A 48 23.37 24.67 -2.79
C GLU A 48 23.45 25.45 -1.47
N ALA A 49 24.55 26.12 -1.25
CA ALA A 49 24.74 27.00 -0.11
C ALA A 49 23.88 28.27 -0.21
N PHE A 50 22.98 28.50 0.71
CA PHE A 50 22.19 29.74 0.78
C PHE A 50 23.00 30.95 1.24
N ALA A 51 24.21 30.73 1.76
CA ALA A 51 25.10 31.77 2.25
C ALA A 51 26.56 31.40 2.05
N GLY A 52 27.42 32.42 1.80
CA GLY A 52 28.86 32.25 1.81
C GLY A 52 29.42 32.18 3.25
N GLY A 53 30.53 31.48 3.41
CA GLY A 53 31.25 31.28 4.67
C GLY A 53 32.09 30.00 4.63
N MET A 54 32.61 29.58 5.78
CA MET A 54 33.33 28.32 5.94
C MET A 54 32.37 27.22 6.43
N LEU A 55 32.41 26.03 5.85
CA LEU A 55 31.66 24.84 6.33
C LEU A 55 32.28 24.39 7.64
N ARG A 56 31.63 24.68 8.75
CA ARG A 56 32.18 24.50 10.10
C ARG A 56 32.01 23.09 10.65
N LYS A 57 30.84 22.52 10.42
CA LYS A 57 30.51 21.18 10.91
C LYS A 57 29.42 20.52 10.07
N ILE A 58 29.64 19.25 9.76
CA ILE A 58 28.69 18.35 9.14
C ILE A 58 28.02 17.53 10.24
N LEU A 59 26.69 17.56 10.31
CA LEU A 59 25.89 16.81 11.30
C LEU A 59 25.40 15.47 10.78
N VAL A 60 25.15 15.41 9.46
CA VAL A 60 24.65 14.20 8.80
C VAL A 60 25.73 13.68 7.85
N THR A 61 26.23 12.48 8.15
CA THR A 61 27.29 11.85 7.38
C THR A 61 26.81 11.32 6.04
N GLU A 62 27.71 11.03 5.13
CA GLU A 62 27.42 10.35 3.87
C GLU A 62 26.72 9.02 4.12
N GLY A 63 25.69 8.73 3.32
CA GLY A 63 24.86 7.55 3.45
C GLY A 63 23.73 7.65 4.48
N ALA A 64 23.69 8.69 5.31
CA ALA A 64 22.64 8.90 6.32
C ALA A 64 21.46 9.70 5.76
N SER A 65 20.24 9.42 6.26
CA SER A 65 19.00 10.16 5.93
C SER A 65 18.71 11.24 6.97
N ALA A 66 18.15 12.37 6.52
CA ALA A 66 17.68 13.43 7.40
C ALA A 66 16.28 13.88 6.97
N PRO A 67 15.35 14.14 7.91
CA PRO A 67 14.03 14.65 7.59
C PRO A 67 14.10 16.08 7.02
N VAL A 68 13.14 16.45 6.19
CA VAL A 68 13.01 17.80 5.63
C VAL A 68 12.95 18.83 6.75
N GLY A 69 13.74 19.90 6.64
CA GLY A 69 13.88 20.93 7.66
C GLY A 69 14.88 20.62 8.78
N ALA A 70 15.46 19.42 8.82
CA ALA A 70 16.52 19.12 9.79
C ALA A 70 17.82 19.81 9.41
N THR A 71 18.56 20.29 10.40
CA THR A 71 19.89 20.90 10.18
C THR A 71 20.90 19.81 9.82
N ILE A 72 21.50 19.93 8.63
CA ILE A 72 22.48 18.97 8.10
C ILE A 72 23.92 19.44 8.27
N ALA A 73 24.16 20.75 8.28
CA ALA A 73 25.48 21.33 8.48
C ALA A 73 25.41 22.79 8.96
N PHE A 74 26.55 23.35 9.36
CA PHE A 74 26.70 24.75 9.76
C PHE A 74 27.74 25.46 8.91
N ILE A 75 27.39 26.69 8.45
CA ILE A 75 28.31 27.64 7.77
C ILE A 75 28.47 28.88 8.65
N GLY A 76 29.71 29.34 8.80
CA GLY A 76 30.01 30.54 9.58
C GLY A 76 31.43 31.04 9.37
N THR A 77 31.87 32.01 10.21
CA THR A 77 33.25 32.47 10.26
C THR A 77 34.13 31.56 11.16
N PRO A 78 35.46 31.52 10.97
CA PRO A 78 36.34 30.62 11.74
C PRO A 78 36.24 30.79 13.26
N ASP A 79 35.97 31.99 13.76
CA ASP A 79 35.97 32.35 15.18
C ASP A 79 34.60 32.30 15.86
N GLU A 80 33.53 31.95 15.15
CA GLU A 80 32.17 31.94 15.68
C GLU A 80 31.90 30.64 16.48
N PRO A 81 31.43 30.71 17.75
CA PRO A 81 31.21 29.53 18.56
C PRO A 81 30.13 28.59 17.98
N LEU A 82 30.38 27.29 18.02
CA LEU A 82 29.41 26.27 17.60
C LEU A 82 28.23 26.27 18.58
N PRO A 83 26.97 26.23 18.12
CA PRO A 83 25.80 26.08 18.99
C PRO A 83 25.90 24.77 19.76
N GLU A 84 25.43 24.76 21.03
CA GLU A 84 25.43 23.57 21.90
C GLU A 84 24.63 22.38 21.31
N ASP A 85 23.73 22.61 20.37
CA ASP A 85 22.99 21.59 19.64
C ASP A 85 23.82 20.81 18.59
N ALA A 86 25.09 21.12 18.41
CA ALA A 86 25.99 20.44 17.48
C ALA A 86 26.50 19.05 17.96
N GLY A 87 26.06 18.58 19.13
CA GLY A 87 26.32 17.25 19.68
C GLY A 87 25.14 16.32 19.39
N GLY A 88 25.22 15.55 18.29
CA GLY A 88 24.15 14.71 17.80
C GLY A 88 23.55 13.73 18.81
N LYS A 89 22.21 13.79 18.95
CA LYS A 89 21.31 12.65 19.20
C LYS A 89 19.92 13.08 18.71
N SER A 90 19.46 12.47 17.65
CA SER A 90 18.08 12.57 17.17
C SER A 90 17.10 12.30 18.32
N ARG A 91 16.42 13.35 18.78
CA ARG A 91 15.33 13.26 19.75
C ARG A 91 14.06 13.64 19.02
N ALA A 92 13.23 12.63 18.74
CA ALA A 92 11.87 12.83 18.29
C ALA A 92 11.13 13.74 19.28
N ALA A 93 10.57 14.84 18.79
CA ALA A 93 9.75 15.75 19.58
C ALA A 93 8.28 15.31 19.49
N PRO A 94 7.54 15.33 20.62
CA PRO A 94 6.11 15.08 20.61
C PRO A 94 5.34 16.35 20.23
N ALA A 95 4.28 16.16 19.43
CA ALA A 95 3.28 17.16 19.15
C ALA A 95 2.57 17.61 20.44
N ALA A 96 2.43 18.89 20.65
CA ALA A 96 1.50 19.46 21.63
C ALA A 96 0.96 20.80 21.13
N ASP A 97 -0.34 20.79 20.96
CA ASP A 97 -1.33 21.87 20.99
C ASP A 97 -0.86 23.27 21.42
N ARG A 98 -1.21 24.25 20.61
CA ARG A 98 -1.73 25.53 21.10
C ARG A 98 -2.68 26.17 20.09
N VAL A 99 -3.95 25.92 20.32
CA VAL A 99 -5.06 26.71 19.80
C VAL A 99 -5.01 28.08 20.49
N GLN A 100 -4.86 29.16 19.73
CA GLN A 100 -5.21 30.50 20.19
C GLN A 100 -6.52 30.91 19.51
N GLN A 101 -7.52 31.10 20.36
CA GLN A 101 -8.83 31.68 20.04
C GLN A 101 -8.69 33.18 19.75
N ALA A 102 -9.35 33.65 18.72
CA ALA A 102 -9.75 35.02 18.54
C ALA A 102 -11.28 35.10 18.26
N PRO A 103 -11.98 36.18 18.65
CA PRO A 103 -13.40 36.13 19.03
C PRO A 103 -14.37 36.21 17.84
N ARG A 104 -15.49 35.50 18.00
CA ARG A 104 -16.62 35.54 17.07
C ARG A 104 -17.52 36.73 17.39
N GLU A 105 -17.71 37.62 16.46
CA GLU A 105 -18.87 38.50 16.40
C GLU A 105 -20.08 37.76 15.83
N ARG A 106 -21.20 37.87 16.54
CA ARG A 106 -22.51 37.35 16.17
C ARG A 106 -23.22 38.39 15.32
N THR A 107 -23.70 37.98 14.17
CA THR A 107 -24.78 38.68 13.50
C THR A 107 -25.85 37.66 13.11
N SER A 108 -26.98 37.76 13.80
CA SER A 108 -28.20 37.02 13.55
C SER A 108 -28.98 37.70 12.42
N THR A 109 -29.38 36.93 11.42
CA THR A 109 -30.48 37.35 10.54
C THR A 109 -31.42 36.13 10.36
N GLN A 110 -32.61 36.28 10.95
CA GLN A 110 -33.77 35.42 10.75
C GLN A 110 -34.31 35.65 9.34
N PHE A 111 -34.61 34.56 8.63
CA PHE A 111 -35.64 34.60 7.60
C PHE A 111 -36.58 33.40 7.76
N ASN A 112 -37.84 33.75 8.14
CA ASN A 112 -39.02 32.91 8.09
C ASN A 112 -39.47 32.76 6.65
N GLY A 113 -39.88 31.57 6.26
CA GLY A 113 -40.56 31.32 4.99
C GLY A 113 -41.03 29.88 4.89
N ALA A 114 -42.24 29.64 5.42
CA ALA A 114 -42.95 28.39 5.28
C ALA A 114 -43.56 28.27 3.87
N VAL A 115 -43.38 27.15 3.20
CA VAL A 115 -44.37 26.68 2.19
C VAL A 115 -44.50 25.15 2.33
N LYS A 116 -45.74 24.79 2.66
CA LYS A 116 -46.32 23.44 2.62
C LYS A 116 -46.50 23.02 1.16
N THR A 117 -46.18 21.78 0.81
CA THR A 117 -47.09 20.97 -0.02
C THR A 117 -46.80 19.49 0.19
N ALA A 118 -47.78 18.82 0.72
CA ALA A 118 -47.91 17.38 0.74
C ALA A 118 -48.36 16.89 -0.62
N THR A 119 -47.82 15.78 -1.11
CA THR A 119 -48.52 14.96 -2.10
C THR A 119 -48.41 13.50 -1.72
N ASN A 120 -49.52 13.01 -1.37
CA ASN A 120 -49.97 11.68 -1.05
C ASN A 120 -49.81 10.75 -2.26
N TRP A 121 -49.23 9.56 -2.10
CA TRP A 121 -49.39 8.45 -3.04
C TRP A 121 -49.96 7.25 -2.30
N GLN A 122 -51.24 7.03 -2.58
CA GLN A 122 -52.02 5.88 -2.11
C GLN A 122 -51.56 4.60 -2.79
N ALA A 123 -51.48 3.55 -1.97
CA ALA A 123 -51.39 2.17 -2.38
C ALA A 123 -52.62 1.72 -3.16
N SER A 124 -52.43 1.04 -4.28
CA SER A 124 -53.45 0.19 -4.89
C SER A 124 -53.11 -1.26 -4.64
N SER A 125 -53.97 -1.87 -3.83
CA SER A 125 -54.08 -3.29 -3.56
C SER A 125 -54.58 -4.07 -4.77
N GLY A 126 -54.07 -5.30 -4.96
CA GLY A 126 -54.77 -6.34 -5.70
C GLY A 126 -53.88 -7.31 -6.42
N MET A 127 -53.52 -8.42 -5.85
CA MET A 127 -53.94 -9.76 -6.24
C MET A 127 -53.22 -10.85 -5.44
N SER A 128 -54.01 -11.53 -4.63
CA SER A 128 -53.61 -12.77 -3.93
C SER A 128 -53.43 -13.91 -4.91
N ALA A 129 -52.29 -14.62 -4.79
CA ALA A 129 -52.19 -16.00 -5.26
C ALA A 129 -51.58 -16.83 -4.15
N SER A 130 -52.40 -17.70 -3.62
CA SER A 130 -52.07 -18.72 -2.62
C SER A 130 -51.10 -19.75 -3.18
N ILE A 131 -50.01 -19.99 -2.48
CA ILE A 131 -49.23 -21.22 -2.66
C ILE A 131 -49.11 -21.88 -1.29
N GLU A 132 -49.61 -23.14 -1.26
CA GLU A 132 -49.66 -24.05 -0.12
C GLU A 132 -48.31 -24.30 0.53
N ALA A 133 -48.30 -24.24 1.84
CA ALA A 133 -47.18 -24.70 2.68
C ALA A 133 -47.18 -26.22 2.78
N GLN A 134 -46.21 -26.90 2.18
CA GLN A 134 -45.89 -28.29 2.49
C GLN A 134 -44.98 -28.36 3.71
N LYS A 135 -45.58 -28.89 4.79
CA LYS A 135 -44.87 -29.29 6.00
C LYS A 135 -43.96 -30.49 5.67
N VAL A 136 -42.67 -30.34 5.86
CA VAL A 136 -41.76 -31.47 5.93
C VAL A 136 -41.46 -31.77 7.40
N ASN A 137 -41.83 -33.00 7.81
CA ASN A 137 -41.69 -33.57 9.14
C ASN A 137 -40.19 -33.62 9.58
N LEU A 138 -39.94 -33.07 10.76
CA LEU A 138 -38.75 -33.40 11.56
C LEU A 138 -38.90 -34.83 12.11
N VAL A 139 -38.05 -35.73 11.66
CA VAL A 139 -37.85 -37.04 12.31
C VAL A 139 -36.70 -36.90 13.29
N SER A 140 -37.04 -36.96 14.56
CA SER A 140 -36.11 -37.13 15.67
C SER A 140 -35.54 -38.54 15.66
N SER A 141 -34.25 -38.72 15.72
CA SER A 141 -33.59 -40.01 16.01
C SER A 141 -32.52 -39.87 17.08
N PRO A 142 -32.29 -40.89 17.89
CA PRO A 142 -31.88 -40.73 19.26
C PRO A 142 -30.35 -40.74 19.47
N VAL A 143 -30.00 -40.13 20.60
CA VAL A 143 -28.67 -40.10 21.23
C VAL A 143 -28.11 -41.52 21.38
N ALA A 144 -26.91 -41.76 20.82
CA ALA A 144 -26.05 -42.88 21.15
C ALA A 144 -24.80 -42.39 21.89
N SER A 145 -24.65 -42.92 23.06
CA SER A 145 -23.65 -42.73 24.08
C SER A 145 -22.20 -43.01 23.62
N GLY A 146 -21.26 -42.25 24.14
CA GLY A 146 -19.96 -42.75 24.61
C GLY A 146 -18.85 -42.88 23.59
N ARG A 147 -18.03 -41.82 23.50
CA ARG A 147 -16.58 -41.97 23.33
C ARG A 147 -15.86 -40.93 24.17
N THR A 148 -15.33 -41.37 25.28
CA THR A 148 -14.31 -40.72 26.09
C THR A 148 -13.05 -40.49 25.25
N PHE A 149 -12.78 -39.27 24.92
CA PHE A 149 -11.44 -38.89 24.46
C PHE A 149 -10.57 -38.56 25.67
N ALA A 150 -9.55 -39.40 25.87
CA ALA A 150 -8.50 -39.21 26.81
C ALA A 150 -7.78 -37.88 26.52
N SER A 151 -7.69 -37.02 27.53
CA SER A 151 -6.88 -35.83 27.54
C SER A 151 -5.39 -36.21 27.52
N PRO A 152 -4.54 -35.62 26.67
CA PRO A 152 -3.11 -35.68 26.90
C PRO A 152 -2.77 -34.73 28.04
N THR A 153 -2.35 -35.27 29.15
CA THR A 153 -1.66 -34.61 30.26
C THR A 153 -0.32 -34.06 29.75
N SER A 154 -0.23 -32.74 29.54
CA SER A 154 1.02 -32.01 29.68
C SER A 154 0.70 -30.69 30.35
N SER A 155 0.85 -30.71 31.69
CA SER A 155 0.91 -29.54 32.53
C SER A 155 2.18 -28.73 32.21
N GLN A 156 2.13 -27.89 31.19
CA GLN A 156 3.04 -26.74 31.14
C GLN A 156 2.50 -25.74 32.15
N ASP A 157 3.26 -25.52 33.22
CA ASP A 157 2.99 -24.55 34.29
C ASP A 157 2.75 -23.17 33.66
N ARG A 158 1.47 -22.78 33.56
CA ARG A 158 1.09 -21.42 33.16
C ARG A 158 1.41 -20.47 34.32
N ILE A 159 2.51 -19.75 34.20
CA ILE A 159 2.90 -18.73 35.16
C ILE A 159 1.98 -17.51 35.00
N PHE A 160 1.22 -17.21 36.06
CA PHE A 160 0.37 -16.04 36.10
C PHE A 160 1.20 -14.82 36.55
N ILE A 161 1.36 -13.83 35.67
CA ILE A 161 2.09 -12.60 35.93
C ILE A 161 1.24 -11.40 35.50
N SER A 162 1.29 -10.30 36.28
CA SER A 162 0.59 -9.08 35.89
C SER A 162 1.31 -8.37 34.73
N PRO A 163 0.58 -7.64 33.85
CA PRO A 163 1.18 -6.94 32.71
C PRO A 163 2.30 -5.97 33.13
N LEU A 164 2.11 -5.27 34.25
CA LEU A 164 3.10 -4.33 34.81
C LEU A 164 4.35 -5.05 35.34
N ALA A 165 4.15 -6.16 36.08
CA ALA A 165 5.26 -6.97 36.60
C ALA A 165 6.10 -7.56 35.45
N ARG A 166 5.46 -8.03 34.36
CA ARG A 166 6.15 -8.54 33.19
C ARG A 166 7.02 -7.47 32.53
N ARG A 167 6.50 -6.25 32.38
CA ARG A 167 7.24 -5.13 31.79
C ARG A 167 8.47 -4.77 32.63
N ILE A 168 8.33 -4.64 33.94
CA ILE A 168 9.46 -4.34 34.85
C ILE A 168 10.50 -5.45 34.86
N ALA A 169 10.10 -6.72 34.78
CA ALA A 169 11.02 -7.84 34.66
C ALA A 169 11.80 -7.81 33.34
N GLN A 170 11.14 -7.50 32.22
CA GLN A 170 11.78 -7.36 30.92
C GLN A 170 12.75 -6.17 30.87
N ASP A 171 12.35 -5.01 31.39
CA ASP A 171 13.18 -3.81 31.40
C ASP A 171 14.46 -3.99 32.25
N ASN A 172 14.43 -4.90 33.22
CA ASN A 172 15.57 -5.21 34.12
C ASN A 172 16.23 -6.57 33.81
N GLN A 173 15.88 -7.22 32.71
CA GLN A 173 16.43 -8.52 32.23
C GLN A 173 16.34 -9.64 33.31
N LEU A 174 15.27 -9.61 34.15
CA LEU A 174 15.06 -10.57 35.21
C LEU A 174 14.17 -11.73 34.73
N ASP A 175 14.64 -12.98 34.93
CA ASP A 175 13.84 -14.16 34.64
C ASP A 175 12.78 -14.40 35.74
N TYR A 176 11.56 -13.95 35.47
CA TYR A 176 10.41 -14.05 36.39
C TYR A 176 9.92 -15.49 36.58
N ARG A 177 10.43 -16.50 35.85
CA ARG A 177 10.02 -17.90 35.99
C ARG A 177 10.45 -18.52 37.30
N GLN A 178 11.47 -17.94 37.92
CA GLN A 178 12.03 -18.37 39.18
C GLN A 178 11.41 -17.62 40.43
N ILE A 179 10.49 -16.69 40.17
CA ILE A 179 9.89 -15.85 41.20
C ILE A 179 8.54 -16.42 41.62
N ARG A 180 8.36 -16.63 42.91
CA ARG A 180 7.08 -17.06 43.46
C ARG A 180 6.14 -15.85 43.60
N GLY A 181 5.00 -15.85 42.89
CA GLY A 181 4.03 -14.76 42.97
C GLY A 181 3.28 -14.75 44.30
N THR A 182 3.16 -13.54 44.93
CA THR A 182 2.40 -13.31 46.16
C THR A 182 1.00 -12.75 45.93
N GLY A 183 0.63 -12.45 44.69
CA GLY A 183 -0.71 -11.96 44.33
C GLY A 183 -1.80 -13.02 44.35
N PRO A 184 -3.08 -12.65 44.16
CA PRO A 184 -4.22 -13.57 44.13
C PRO A 184 -4.03 -14.70 43.10
N ASN A 185 -4.32 -15.94 43.52
CA ASN A 185 -4.11 -17.17 42.73
C ASN A 185 -2.64 -17.41 42.33
N GLY A 186 -1.65 -16.99 43.16
CA GLY A 186 -0.24 -17.19 42.86
C GLY A 186 0.30 -16.30 41.73
N ARG A 187 -0.35 -15.20 41.45
CA ARG A 187 0.07 -14.27 40.36
C ARG A 187 1.27 -13.44 40.82
N ILE A 188 2.29 -13.35 39.97
CA ILE A 188 3.45 -12.48 40.17
C ILE A 188 2.99 -11.03 39.97
N ILE A 189 3.18 -10.21 41.00
CA ILE A 189 2.85 -8.78 41.04
C ILE A 189 4.11 -7.92 41.03
N LYS A 190 3.96 -6.60 40.88
CA LYS A 190 5.07 -5.64 40.82
C LYS A 190 6.02 -5.77 41.99
N LEU A 191 5.48 -5.91 43.23
CA LEU A 191 6.27 -6.02 44.46
C LEU A 191 7.20 -7.24 44.47
N ASP A 192 6.80 -8.35 43.86
CA ASP A 192 7.62 -9.57 43.79
C ASP A 192 8.85 -9.35 42.90
N ILE A 193 8.71 -8.60 41.81
CA ILE A 193 9.82 -8.25 40.92
C ILE A 193 10.77 -7.26 41.60
N GLU A 194 10.24 -6.25 42.28
CA GLU A 194 11.04 -5.27 43.01
C GLU A 194 11.82 -5.92 44.17
N ALA A 195 11.22 -6.85 44.90
CA ALA A 195 11.89 -7.63 45.91
C ALA A 195 13.03 -8.51 45.34
N ALA A 196 12.80 -9.17 44.19
CA ALA A 196 13.82 -9.96 43.53
C ALA A 196 15.00 -9.11 43.02
N LEU A 197 14.72 -7.91 42.51
CA LEU A 197 15.77 -6.95 42.11
C LEU A 197 16.60 -6.43 43.26
N THR A 198 15.99 -6.32 44.47
CA THR A 198 16.68 -5.86 45.68
C THR A 198 17.54 -6.97 46.29
N GLN A 199 17.10 -8.22 46.25
CA GLN A 199 17.84 -9.38 46.72
C GLN A 199 19.03 -9.76 45.80
N GLY A 200 18.93 -9.51 44.47
CA GLY A 200 20.01 -9.73 43.51
C GLY A 200 21.23 -8.79 43.66
N LYS A 201 21.15 -7.79 44.53
CA LYS A 201 22.27 -6.83 44.82
C LYS A 201 23.11 -7.16 46.04
N GLN A 202 22.81 -8.21 46.79
CA GLN A 202 23.63 -8.65 47.92
C GLN A 202 24.26 -10.02 47.68
N ALA A 203 25.57 -10.05 47.78
CA ALA A 203 26.47 -11.21 47.91
C ALA A 203 27.12 -11.75 46.63
N VAL A 204 28.29 -11.20 46.34
CA VAL A 204 29.40 -12.00 45.82
C VAL A 204 30.58 -11.85 46.76
N GLN A 205 30.82 -12.85 47.62
CA GLN A 205 32.12 -13.09 48.26
C GLN A 205 32.91 -14.09 47.43
N PRO A 206 34.24 -13.94 47.27
CA PRO A 206 35.05 -14.82 46.47
C PRO A 206 35.26 -16.16 47.16
N PRO A 207 35.15 -17.29 46.49
CA PRO A 207 35.54 -18.58 47.06
C PRO A 207 37.04 -18.86 46.89
N THR A 208 37.59 -19.41 47.93
CA THR A 208 38.90 -19.97 48.17
C THR A 208 39.29 -21.00 47.12
N VAL A 209 40.57 -20.94 46.70
CA VAL A 209 41.24 -21.81 45.76
C VAL A 209 41.26 -23.27 46.25
N ALA A 210 40.83 -24.22 45.47
CA ALA A 210 41.08 -25.64 45.55
C ALA A 210 41.45 -26.21 44.17
N PRO A 211 42.21 -27.31 44.08
CA PRO A 211 43.15 -27.57 42.98
C PRO A 211 42.51 -27.95 41.65
N GLU A 212 43.25 -27.61 40.62
CA GLU A 212 43.07 -27.77 39.20
C GLU A 212 42.70 -29.23 38.80
N PRO A 213 41.58 -29.49 38.16
CA PRO A 213 41.38 -30.72 37.41
C PRO A 213 41.73 -30.53 35.94
N GLU A 214 42.37 -31.55 35.41
CA GLU A 214 42.81 -31.74 34.05
C GLU A 214 41.86 -31.18 32.97
N LEU A 215 42.47 -30.52 31.97
CA LEU A 215 41.84 -30.04 30.75
C LEU A 215 41.10 -31.18 30.03
N VAL A 216 39.83 -31.29 30.26
CA VAL A 216 38.92 -31.95 29.32
C VAL A 216 38.70 -30.98 28.17
N ALA A 217 39.14 -31.39 26.98
CA ALA A 217 38.93 -30.62 25.76
C ALA A 217 37.49 -30.17 25.65
N GLU A 218 37.28 -28.83 25.54
CA GLU A 218 35.98 -28.30 25.19
C GLU A 218 35.46 -28.97 23.91
N PRO A 219 34.22 -29.49 23.89
CA PRO A 219 33.64 -29.95 22.65
C PRO A 219 33.65 -28.77 21.69
N ALA A 220 34.25 -28.97 20.51
CA ALA A 220 34.21 -28.02 19.41
C ALA A 220 32.77 -27.47 19.25
N PRO A 221 32.60 -26.18 19.01
CA PRO A 221 31.26 -25.64 18.81
C PRO A 221 30.60 -26.43 17.69
N VAL A 222 29.52 -27.15 18.05
CA VAL A 222 28.65 -27.76 17.05
C VAL A 222 28.22 -26.59 16.16
N ALA A 223 28.67 -26.60 14.90
CA ALA A 223 28.16 -25.69 13.90
C ALA A 223 26.65 -25.91 13.84
N THR A 224 25.88 -25.09 14.55
CA THR A 224 24.47 -24.96 14.30
C THR A 224 24.38 -24.52 12.86
N ASP A 225 23.83 -25.38 12.04
CA ASP A 225 23.41 -25.09 10.67
C ASP A 225 22.51 -23.84 10.79
N ARG A 226 23.10 -22.66 10.69
CA ARG A 226 22.37 -21.41 10.59
C ARG A 226 21.83 -21.48 9.19
N ASP A 227 20.53 -21.68 9.07
CA ASP A 227 19.82 -21.41 7.83
C ASP A 227 20.44 -20.14 7.24
N GLU A 228 21.15 -20.28 6.10
CA GLU A 228 21.79 -19.14 5.46
C GLU A 228 20.71 -18.20 4.97
N VAL A 229 20.29 -17.29 5.82
CA VAL A 229 19.38 -16.19 5.45
C VAL A 229 20.20 -15.17 4.67
N VAL A 230 19.89 -15.02 3.39
CA VAL A 230 20.46 -13.98 2.56
C VAL A 230 19.66 -12.69 2.75
N GLU A 231 20.28 -11.69 3.34
CA GLU A 231 19.68 -10.36 3.46
C GLU A 231 19.78 -9.60 2.13
N ILE A 232 18.63 -9.24 1.55
CA ILE A 232 18.54 -8.45 0.32
C ILE A 232 18.11 -7.03 0.67
N PRO A 233 18.99 -6.02 0.54
CA PRO A 233 18.64 -4.63 0.83
C PRO A 233 17.58 -4.11 -0.13
N LEU A 234 16.59 -3.38 0.41
CA LEU A 234 15.53 -2.77 -0.41
C LEU A 234 16.09 -1.61 -1.24
N THR A 235 15.79 -1.62 -2.55
CA THR A 235 16.01 -0.46 -3.42
C THR A 235 15.09 0.70 -3.02
N ALA A 236 15.41 1.94 -3.38
CA ALA A 236 14.56 3.11 -3.13
C ALA A 236 13.16 2.92 -3.74
N MET A 237 13.09 2.41 -4.98
CA MET A 237 11.84 2.06 -5.65
C MET A 237 11.01 1.05 -4.83
N ARG A 238 11.62 -0.06 -4.38
CA ARG A 238 10.92 -1.11 -3.60
C ARG A 238 10.40 -0.57 -2.27
N ARG A 239 11.15 0.32 -1.62
CA ARG A 239 10.74 0.98 -0.38
C ARG A 239 9.52 1.88 -0.59
N THR A 240 9.53 2.68 -1.66
CA THR A 240 8.40 3.55 -2.04
C THR A 240 7.14 2.73 -2.36
N ILE A 241 7.28 1.64 -3.14
CA ILE A 241 6.17 0.72 -3.45
C ILE A 241 5.61 0.13 -2.16
N ALA A 242 6.45 -0.38 -1.26
CA ALA A 242 6.02 -0.98 0.00
C ALA A 242 5.23 0.03 0.85
N LYS A 243 5.72 1.28 1.01
CA LYS A 243 5.03 2.34 1.74
C LYS A 243 3.65 2.63 1.14
N ARG A 244 3.57 2.84 -0.18
CA ARG A 244 2.31 3.20 -0.86
C ARG A 244 1.27 2.08 -0.84
N LEU A 245 1.68 0.84 -1.10
CA LEU A 245 0.74 -0.28 -1.11
C LEU A 245 0.27 -0.64 0.30
N SER A 246 1.15 -0.58 1.31
CA SER A 246 0.75 -0.75 2.72
C SER A 246 -0.25 0.32 3.13
N GLN A 247 -0.02 1.58 2.78
CA GLN A 247 -0.96 2.67 3.03
C GLN A 247 -2.31 2.42 2.35
N SER A 248 -2.32 2.00 1.08
CA SER A 248 -3.55 1.69 0.34
C SER A 248 -4.38 0.62 1.05
N MET A 249 -3.76 -0.49 1.43
CA MET A 249 -4.45 -1.59 2.13
C MET A 249 -4.95 -1.23 3.53
N GLN A 250 -4.25 -0.34 4.23
CA GLN A 250 -4.63 0.08 5.58
C GLN A 250 -5.72 1.15 5.58
N THR A 251 -5.74 2.05 4.59
CA THR A 251 -6.65 3.19 4.58
C THR A 251 -7.90 2.99 3.73
N ALA A 252 -7.82 2.24 2.63
CA ALA A 252 -8.95 2.00 1.73
C ALA A 252 -9.60 0.63 2.04
N PRO A 253 -10.85 0.57 2.50
CA PRO A 253 -11.59 -0.68 2.63
C PRO A 253 -11.84 -1.30 1.25
N HIS A 254 -10.96 -2.21 0.84
CA HIS A 254 -11.08 -2.88 -0.44
C HIS A 254 -12.26 -3.86 -0.44
N PHE A 255 -13.08 -3.81 -1.49
CA PHE A 255 -14.02 -4.87 -1.82
C PHE A 255 -13.86 -5.28 -3.28
N TYR A 256 -14.28 -6.49 -3.59
CA TYR A 256 -13.96 -7.11 -4.87
C TYR A 256 -15.23 -7.62 -5.54
N VAL A 257 -15.39 -7.32 -6.83
CA VAL A 257 -16.48 -7.84 -7.66
C VAL A 257 -15.87 -8.51 -8.87
N THR A 258 -16.27 -9.73 -9.17
CA THR A 258 -15.74 -10.50 -10.31
C THR A 258 -16.83 -10.77 -11.34
N SER A 259 -16.50 -10.63 -12.61
CA SER A 259 -17.35 -10.98 -13.74
C SER A 259 -16.62 -11.89 -14.71
N VAL A 260 -17.38 -12.75 -15.39
CA VAL A 260 -16.88 -13.64 -16.44
C VAL A 260 -17.35 -13.12 -17.80
N ILE A 261 -16.43 -13.02 -18.75
CA ILE A 261 -16.63 -12.43 -20.07
C ILE A 261 -16.37 -13.48 -21.14
N ASP A 262 -17.27 -13.65 -22.10
CA ASP A 262 -17.05 -14.44 -23.30
C ASP A 262 -16.23 -13.60 -24.31
N THR A 263 -15.09 -14.13 -24.73
CA THR A 263 -14.13 -13.39 -25.55
C THR A 263 -14.15 -13.80 -27.04
N GLY A 264 -15.03 -14.69 -27.45
CA GLY A 264 -15.08 -15.21 -28.82
C GLY A 264 -15.24 -14.11 -29.86
N LYS A 265 -16.25 -13.22 -29.71
CA LYS A 265 -16.45 -12.09 -30.64
C LYS A 265 -15.31 -11.06 -30.55
N LEU A 266 -14.76 -10.85 -29.35
CA LEU A 266 -13.62 -9.95 -29.15
C LEU A 266 -12.37 -10.43 -29.90
N ALA A 267 -12.12 -11.75 -29.88
CA ALA A 267 -11.01 -12.36 -30.63
C ALA A 267 -11.16 -12.19 -32.14
N ALA A 268 -12.37 -12.40 -32.66
CA ALA A 268 -12.67 -12.18 -34.05
C ALA A 268 -12.45 -10.72 -34.47
N LEU A 269 -13.02 -9.76 -33.71
CA LEU A 269 -12.81 -8.34 -34.03
C LEU A 269 -11.33 -7.96 -33.96
N ARG A 270 -10.57 -8.47 -32.98
CA ARG A 270 -9.12 -8.21 -32.91
C ARG A 270 -8.37 -8.70 -34.14
N GLN A 271 -8.75 -9.85 -34.71
CA GLN A 271 -8.14 -10.36 -35.95
C GLN A 271 -8.43 -9.44 -37.15
N GLU A 272 -9.66 -8.95 -37.28
CA GLU A 272 -10.05 -8.00 -38.31
C GLU A 272 -9.30 -6.67 -38.19
N ILE A 273 -9.23 -6.11 -36.98
CA ILE A 273 -8.48 -4.88 -36.73
C ILE A 273 -6.99 -5.07 -37.08
N ASN A 274 -6.38 -6.19 -36.69
CA ASN A 274 -4.98 -6.46 -36.98
C ASN A 274 -4.70 -6.68 -38.45
N ALA A 275 -5.64 -7.29 -39.19
CA ALA A 275 -5.55 -7.42 -40.65
C ALA A 275 -5.65 -6.06 -41.36
N TYR A 276 -6.43 -5.12 -40.80
CA TYR A 276 -6.48 -3.73 -41.26
C TYR A 276 -5.20 -2.97 -40.91
N ALA A 277 -4.80 -3.00 -39.65
CA ALA A 277 -3.63 -2.28 -39.10
C ALA A 277 -2.31 -2.67 -39.79
N ALA A 278 -2.20 -3.91 -40.24
CA ALA A 278 -1.03 -4.37 -41.02
C ALA A 278 -0.83 -3.65 -42.37
N ARG A 279 -1.86 -2.95 -42.89
CA ARG A 279 -1.83 -2.19 -44.12
C ARG A 279 -1.57 -0.70 -43.91
N GLU A 280 -1.59 -0.24 -42.67
CA GLU A 280 -1.32 1.15 -42.35
C GLU A 280 0.17 1.50 -42.56
N PRO A 281 0.50 2.77 -42.83
CA PRO A 281 1.90 3.23 -42.98
C PRO A 281 2.78 2.94 -41.77
N THR A 282 2.20 2.95 -40.58
CA THR A 282 2.83 2.60 -39.30
C THR A 282 2.09 1.41 -38.70
N PRO A 283 2.44 0.17 -39.07
CA PRO A 283 1.71 -0.98 -38.60
C PRO A 283 1.92 -1.21 -37.09
N VAL A 284 0.82 -1.49 -36.40
CA VAL A 284 0.81 -1.85 -35.01
C VAL A 284 -0.05 -3.07 -34.74
N LYS A 285 0.31 -3.90 -33.80
CA LYS A 285 -0.47 -5.08 -33.39
C LYS A 285 -1.33 -4.78 -32.22
N VAL A 286 -2.64 -4.70 -32.38
CA VAL A 286 -3.62 -4.51 -31.30
C VAL A 286 -3.69 -5.77 -30.46
N SER A 287 -3.48 -5.64 -29.18
CA SER A 287 -3.58 -6.69 -28.16
C SER A 287 -5.00 -6.76 -27.57
N PHE A 288 -5.29 -7.84 -26.81
CA PHE A 288 -6.50 -7.89 -26.00
C PHE A 288 -6.50 -6.79 -24.94
N ASN A 289 -5.32 -6.46 -24.40
CA ASN A 289 -5.19 -5.42 -23.39
C ASN A 289 -5.63 -4.05 -23.89
N ASP A 290 -5.29 -3.70 -25.13
CA ASP A 290 -5.69 -2.43 -25.76
C ASP A 290 -7.21 -2.31 -25.90
N LEU A 291 -7.88 -3.40 -26.29
CA LEU A 291 -9.34 -3.48 -26.39
C LEU A 291 -9.99 -3.37 -25.00
N ILE A 292 -9.41 -4.00 -23.99
CA ILE A 292 -9.88 -3.91 -22.60
C ILE A 292 -9.71 -2.47 -22.08
N ILE A 293 -8.57 -1.84 -22.32
CA ILE A 293 -8.31 -0.43 -21.95
C ILE A 293 -9.35 0.48 -22.60
N LYS A 294 -9.64 0.29 -23.89
CA LYS A 294 -10.67 1.08 -24.57
C LYS A 294 -12.05 0.84 -24.00
N ALA A 295 -12.43 -0.40 -23.69
CA ALA A 295 -13.70 -0.74 -23.06
C ALA A 295 -13.82 -0.11 -21.67
N VAL A 296 -12.77 -0.17 -20.85
CA VAL A 296 -12.70 0.47 -19.52
C VAL A 296 -12.85 1.99 -19.66
N ALA A 297 -12.13 2.61 -20.60
CA ALA A 297 -12.21 4.06 -20.83
C ALA A 297 -13.65 4.49 -21.16
N ARG A 298 -14.32 3.75 -22.01
CA ARG A 298 -15.73 4.02 -22.36
C ARG A 298 -16.68 3.77 -21.19
N ALA A 299 -16.45 2.73 -20.43
CA ALA A 299 -17.24 2.45 -19.21
C ALA A 299 -17.09 3.56 -18.16
N LEU A 300 -15.90 4.13 -18.00
CA LEU A 300 -15.64 5.26 -17.08
C LEU A 300 -16.37 6.54 -17.52
N VAL A 301 -16.50 6.80 -18.82
CA VAL A 301 -17.30 7.91 -19.34
C VAL A 301 -18.79 7.72 -19.04
N ARG A 302 -19.30 6.47 -19.18
CA ARG A 302 -20.73 6.16 -18.95
C ARG A 302 -21.08 6.08 -17.45
N ILE A 303 -20.14 5.66 -16.63
CA ILE A 303 -20.31 5.48 -15.18
C ILE A 303 -19.20 6.25 -14.46
N PRO A 304 -19.23 7.60 -14.48
CA PRO A 304 -18.17 8.44 -13.94
C PRO A 304 -18.02 8.36 -12.42
N GLN A 305 -19.00 7.74 -11.73
CA GLN A 305 -18.94 7.46 -10.30
C GLN A 305 -17.81 6.50 -9.91
N VAL A 306 -17.23 5.77 -10.88
CA VAL A 306 -16.06 4.90 -10.65
C VAL A 306 -14.75 5.65 -10.91
N ASN A 307 -14.77 6.73 -11.69
CA ASN A 307 -13.59 7.56 -11.99
C ASN A 307 -13.37 8.62 -10.91
N VAL A 308 -13.08 8.18 -9.69
CA VAL A 308 -13.05 9.04 -8.48
C VAL A 308 -11.80 8.80 -7.64
N SER A 309 -11.52 9.76 -6.77
CA SER A 309 -10.55 9.64 -5.68
C SER A 309 -11.23 10.01 -4.36
N PHE A 310 -10.94 9.26 -3.30
CA PHE A 310 -11.40 9.61 -1.96
C PHE A 310 -10.43 10.62 -1.31
N ALA A 311 -10.95 11.75 -0.85
CA ALA A 311 -10.20 12.80 -0.17
C ALA A 311 -10.89 13.13 1.15
N GLU A 312 -10.47 12.47 2.21
CA GLU A 312 -10.91 12.59 3.62
C GLU A 312 -12.40 12.91 3.84
N ASP A 313 -12.85 14.10 3.44
CA ASP A 313 -14.20 14.64 3.64
C ASP A 313 -15.07 14.71 2.36
N ARG A 314 -14.50 14.32 1.20
CA ARG A 314 -15.19 14.44 -0.09
C ARG A 314 -14.70 13.43 -1.12
N ILE A 315 -15.51 13.21 -2.15
CA ILE A 315 -15.15 12.42 -3.33
C ILE A 315 -14.80 13.38 -4.47
N LEU A 316 -13.63 13.18 -5.06
CA LEU A 316 -13.15 13.95 -6.21
C LEU A 316 -13.43 13.17 -7.49
N GLN A 317 -14.50 13.53 -8.20
CA GLN A 317 -14.79 12.93 -9.50
C GLN A 317 -13.90 13.54 -10.60
N LYS A 318 -13.20 12.67 -11.32
CA LYS A 318 -12.31 13.06 -12.41
C LYS A 318 -13.10 13.18 -13.72
N LYS A 319 -12.88 14.28 -14.45
CA LYS A 319 -13.50 14.49 -15.77
C LYS A 319 -12.70 13.81 -16.90
N GLN A 320 -11.39 13.73 -16.74
CA GLN A 320 -10.50 13.08 -17.69
C GLN A 320 -10.37 11.61 -17.35
N VAL A 321 -10.17 10.78 -18.38
CA VAL A 321 -9.97 9.34 -18.24
C VAL A 321 -8.52 9.02 -18.57
N HIS A 322 -7.70 8.84 -17.53
CA HIS A 322 -6.29 8.50 -17.63
C HIS A 322 -6.08 7.09 -17.06
N ILE A 323 -5.77 6.13 -17.93
CA ILE A 323 -5.66 4.73 -17.52
C ILE A 323 -4.22 4.35 -17.30
N GLY A 324 -3.90 3.99 -16.05
CA GLY A 324 -2.66 3.34 -15.69
C GLY A 324 -2.65 1.89 -16.18
N VAL A 325 -1.55 1.48 -16.82
CA VAL A 325 -1.35 0.10 -17.29
C VAL A 325 -0.21 -0.52 -16.50
N ALA A 326 -0.48 -1.54 -15.70
CA ALA A 326 0.54 -2.19 -14.90
C ALA A 326 1.53 -2.96 -15.79
N VAL A 327 2.81 -2.61 -15.72
CA VAL A 327 3.92 -3.26 -16.43
C VAL A 327 4.88 -3.88 -15.41
N ALA A 328 5.10 -5.19 -15.54
CA ALA A 328 6.06 -5.92 -14.72
C ALA A 328 7.49 -5.64 -15.21
N LEU A 329 8.40 -5.38 -14.26
CA LEU A 329 9.82 -5.21 -14.47
C LEU A 329 10.59 -6.21 -13.59
N ASP A 330 11.82 -6.52 -13.92
CA ASP A 330 12.68 -7.42 -13.10
C ASP A 330 12.80 -6.95 -11.65
N GLN A 331 12.83 -5.63 -11.43
CA GLN A 331 12.97 -5.03 -10.09
C GLN A 331 11.65 -4.70 -9.40
N GLY A 332 10.49 -4.91 -10.05
CA GLY A 332 9.19 -4.57 -9.49
C GLY A 332 8.12 -4.31 -10.54
N LEU A 333 7.23 -3.38 -10.25
CA LEU A 333 6.11 -3.02 -11.11
C LEU A 333 6.05 -1.50 -11.25
N ILE A 334 5.83 -1.02 -12.48
CA ILE A 334 5.54 0.39 -12.77
C ILE A 334 4.20 0.51 -13.49
N VAL A 335 3.54 1.65 -13.33
CA VAL A 335 2.21 1.89 -13.91
C VAL A 335 2.27 3.13 -14.82
N PRO A 336 2.75 3.00 -16.07
CA PRO A 336 2.63 4.07 -17.06
C PRO A 336 1.17 4.43 -17.33
N VAL A 337 0.90 5.70 -17.64
CA VAL A 337 -0.43 6.27 -17.73
C VAL A 337 -0.75 6.69 -19.15
N LEU A 338 -1.73 6.00 -19.76
CA LEU A 338 -2.34 6.39 -21.02
C LEU A 338 -3.34 7.53 -20.80
N ARG A 339 -2.99 8.73 -21.27
CA ARG A 339 -3.83 9.91 -21.06
C ARG A 339 -4.97 10.01 -22.08
N ASN A 340 -6.14 10.47 -21.59
CA ASN A 340 -7.38 10.68 -22.39
C ASN A 340 -7.73 9.43 -23.23
N ALA A 341 -7.72 8.26 -22.60
CA ALA A 341 -7.94 6.97 -23.26
C ALA A 341 -9.33 6.88 -23.92
N ASP A 342 -10.32 7.60 -23.38
CA ASP A 342 -11.67 7.71 -23.93
C ASP A 342 -11.69 8.35 -25.33
N GLN A 343 -10.82 9.33 -25.58
CA GLN A 343 -10.76 10.11 -26.81
C GLN A 343 -9.88 9.49 -27.90
N ARG A 344 -9.04 8.51 -27.54
CA ARG A 344 -8.10 7.87 -28.48
C ARG A 344 -8.75 6.77 -29.29
N GLY A 345 -8.35 6.65 -30.55
CA GLY A 345 -8.65 5.49 -31.40
C GLY A 345 -7.94 4.23 -30.91
N ILE A 346 -8.41 3.06 -31.36
CA ILE A 346 -7.82 1.79 -30.90
C ILE A 346 -6.37 1.62 -31.37
N LEU A 347 -6.03 2.09 -32.57
CA LEU A 347 -4.66 2.04 -33.09
C LEU A 347 -3.75 3.00 -32.33
N ASP A 348 -4.24 4.20 -31.95
CA ASP A 348 -3.49 5.16 -31.14
C ASP A 348 -3.22 4.61 -29.71
N ILE A 349 -4.20 3.89 -29.14
CA ILE A 349 -4.02 3.20 -27.86
C ILE A 349 -2.93 2.15 -28.00
N ALA A 350 -2.96 1.31 -29.03
CA ALA A 350 -1.98 0.25 -29.24
C ALA A 350 -0.56 0.81 -29.45
N HIS A 351 -0.40 1.87 -30.23
CA HIS A 351 0.89 2.55 -30.40
C HIS A 351 1.42 3.11 -29.07
N GLU A 352 0.56 3.79 -28.32
CA GLU A 352 0.97 4.45 -27.09
C GLU A 352 1.25 3.45 -25.97
N THR A 353 0.45 2.38 -25.82
CA THR A 353 0.71 1.32 -24.83
C THR A 353 2.00 0.58 -25.14
N GLN A 354 2.29 0.30 -26.40
CA GLN A 354 3.56 -0.29 -26.82
C GLN A 354 4.73 0.64 -26.47
N ARG A 355 4.67 1.92 -26.85
CA ARG A 355 5.69 2.92 -26.56
C ARG A 355 5.96 3.05 -25.05
N LEU A 356 4.89 3.14 -24.25
CA LEU A 356 4.99 3.23 -22.79
C LEU A 356 5.61 1.99 -22.16
N ALA A 357 5.25 0.79 -22.67
CA ALA A 357 5.83 -0.47 -22.20
C ALA A 357 7.34 -0.56 -22.53
N GLU A 358 7.74 -0.20 -23.75
CA GLU A 358 9.15 -0.15 -24.16
C GLU A 358 9.96 0.86 -23.34
N ALA A 359 9.38 2.05 -23.06
CA ALA A 359 9.99 3.05 -22.21
C ALA A 359 10.10 2.58 -20.75
N ALA A 360 9.13 1.81 -20.25
CA ALA A 360 9.16 1.20 -18.94
C ALA A 360 10.30 0.18 -18.81
N HIS A 361 10.40 -0.76 -19.74
CA HIS A 361 11.45 -1.79 -19.75
C HIS A 361 12.85 -1.20 -19.91
N SER A 362 13.00 -0.13 -20.69
CA SER A 362 14.28 0.56 -20.89
C SER A 362 14.62 1.59 -19.81
N GLY A 363 13.76 1.79 -18.78
CA GLY A 363 13.96 2.76 -17.72
C GLY A 363 13.92 4.22 -18.17
N LYS A 364 13.27 4.51 -19.32
CA LYS A 364 13.20 5.84 -19.96
C LYS A 364 11.86 6.55 -19.76
N LEU A 365 10.99 6.04 -18.87
CA LEU A 365 9.75 6.73 -18.53
C LEU A 365 10.02 8.06 -17.82
N ARG A 366 9.38 9.11 -18.28
CA ARG A 366 9.40 10.41 -17.62
C ARG A 366 8.45 10.41 -16.42
N PRO A 367 8.69 11.21 -15.37
CA PRO A 367 7.83 11.28 -14.20
C PRO A 367 6.35 11.55 -14.51
N GLU A 368 6.08 12.35 -15.53
CA GLU A 368 4.72 12.67 -15.97
C GLU A 368 4.01 11.45 -16.59
N GLU A 369 4.76 10.46 -17.09
CA GLU A 369 4.20 9.29 -17.78
C GLU A 369 3.75 8.19 -16.84
N PHE A 370 4.11 8.22 -15.54
CA PHE A 370 3.63 7.27 -14.52
C PHE A 370 2.94 7.96 -13.34
N SER A 371 2.47 9.20 -13.54
CA SER A 371 1.70 9.96 -12.55
C SER A 371 0.40 10.49 -13.12
N GLY A 372 -0.59 10.75 -12.25
CA GLY A 372 -1.86 11.34 -12.64
C GLY A 372 -2.84 10.38 -13.31
N GLY A 373 -2.69 9.06 -13.12
CA GLY A 373 -3.69 8.06 -13.44
C GLY A 373 -4.99 8.30 -12.68
N THR A 374 -6.11 7.91 -13.26
CA THR A 374 -7.43 8.00 -12.62
C THR A 374 -8.06 6.64 -12.39
N PHE A 375 -7.59 5.62 -13.09
CA PHE A 375 -7.99 4.23 -12.99
C PHE A 375 -6.86 3.34 -13.50
N THR A 376 -6.63 2.17 -12.90
CA THR A 376 -5.56 1.25 -13.32
C THR A 376 -6.13 -0.07 -13.87
N VAL A 377 -5.49 -0.60 -14.91
CA VAL A 377 -5.70 -1.96 -15.43
C VAL A 377 -4.44 -2.78 -15.19
N SER A 378 -4.59 -3.91 -14.52
CA SER A 378 -3.53 -4.89 -14.27
C SER A 378 -3.87 -6.21 -14.94
N ASN A 379 -3.04 -6.67 -15.86
CA ASN A 379 -3.28 -7.89 -16.63
C ASN A 379 -2.19 -8.92 -16.33
N LEU A 380 -2.60 -10.07 -15.78
CA LEU A 380 -1.75 -11.24 -15.53
C LEU A 380 -2.14 -12.45 -16.38
N GLY A 381 -3.00 -12.26 -17.39
CA GLY A 381 -3.43 -13.34 -18.28
C GLY A 381 -2.29 -13.98 -19.07
N MET A 382 -1.22 -13.24 -19.35
CA MET A 382 -0.01 -13.78 -20.00
C MET A 382 0.78 -14.78 -19.14
N PHE A 383 0.52 -14.81 -17.84
CA PHE A 383 1.14 -15.74 -16.87
C PHE A 383 0.20 -16.90 -16.49
N ASP A 384 -0.85 -17.13 -17.28
CA ASP A 384 -1.87 -18.18 -17.04
C ASP A 384 -2.59 -18.07 -15.69
N VAL A 385 -2.72 -16.84 -15.16
CA VAL A 385 -3.45 -16.56 -13.93
C VAL A 385 -4.94 -16.44 -14.25
N GLU A 386 -5.75 -17.37 -13.75
CA GLU A 386 -7.19 -17.40 -13.99
C GLU A 386 -7.92 -16.18 -13.44
N SER A 387 -7.61 -15.78 -12.22
CA SER A 387 -8.17 -14.58 -11.56
C SER A 387 -7.29 -14.17 -10.38
N PHE A 388 -7.29 -12.88 -10.07
CA PHE A 388 -6.60 -12.33 -8.91
C PHE A 388 -7.29 -11.04 -8.45
N THR A 389 -6.93 -10.58 -7.25
CA THR A 389 -7.34 -9.27 -6.73
C THR A 389 -6.13 -8.35 -6.71
N ALA A 390 -6.27 -7.15 -7.28
CA ALA A 390 -5.20 -6.16 -7.31
C ALA A 390 -5.37 -5.16 -6.14
N VAL A 391 -4.26 -4.65 -5.63
CA VAL A 391 -4.24 -3.55 -4.66
C VAL A 391 -4.46 -2.24 -5.40
N ILE A 392 -5.36 -1.40 -4.90
CA ILE A 392 -5.66 -0.08 -5.49
C ILE A 392 -4.40 0.79 -5.45
N ASN A 393 -4.12 1.48 -6.56
CA ASN A 393 -2.99 2.41 -6.69
C ASN A 393 -3.43 3.83 -6.27
N PRO A 394 -3.07 4.34 -5.08
CA PRO A 394 -3.47 5.68 -4.66
C PRO A 394 -2.94 6.77 -5.60
N PRO A 395 -3.70 7.85 -5.86
CA PRO A 395 -4.97 8.26 -5.25
C PRO A 395 -6.23 7.73 -5.96
N GLU A 396 -6.13 6.74 -6.83
CA GLU A 396 -7.27 6.12 -7.50
C GLU A 396 -8.15 5.36 -6.49
N SER A 397 -9.44 5.18 -6.81
CA SER A 397 -10.37 4.43 -5.96
C SER A 397 -10.75 3.06 -6.55
N ALA A 398 -10.20 2.69 -7.71
CA ALA A 398 -10.47 1.38 -8.31
C ALA A 398 -9.36 0.91 -9.25
N ILE A 399 -9.23 -0.41 -9.38
CA ILE A 399 -8.31 -1.09 -10.30
C ILE A 399 -8.98 -2.35 -10.84
N LEU A 400 -8.82 -2.60 -12.15
CA LEU A 400 -9.31 -3.81 -12.82
C LEU A 400 -8.19 -4.83 -12.97
N ALA A 401 -8.34 -5.98 -12.35
CA ALA A 401 -7.51 -7.17 -12.53
C ALA A 401 -8.08 -8.02 -13.68
N VAL A 402 -7.23 -8.39 -14.64
CA VAL A 402 -7.59 -9.17 -15.83
C VAL A 402 -6.86 -10.50 -15.80
N GLY A 403 -7.62 -11.59 -15.83
CA GLY A 403 -7.10 -12.96 -15.86
C GLY A 403 -6.86 -13.48 -17.29
N SER A 404 -6.42 -14.73 -17.37
CA SER A 404 -6.19 -15.45 -18.63
C SER A 404 -7.50 -15.72 -19.39
N ILE A 405 -7.36 -15.86 -20.69
CA ILE A 405 -8.44 -16.35 -21.58
C ILE A 405 -8.29 -17.87 -21.67
N THR A 406 -9.28 -18.58 -21.18
CA THR A 406 -9.25 -20.06 -21.12
C THR A 406 -10.49 -20.68 -21.76
N PRO A 407 -10.33 -21.78 -22.53
CA PRO A 407 -11.46 -22.57 -23.01
C PRO A 407 -12.24 -23.15 -21.83
N THR A 408 -13.52 -22.83 -21.72
CA THR A 408 -14.37 -23.22 -20.59
C THR A 408 -15.65 -23.89 -21.10
N PRO A 409 -16.05 -25.06 -20.59
CA PRO A 409 -17.33 -25.65 -20.93
C PRO A 409 -18.46 -24.82 -20.29
N VAL A 410 -19.44 -24.46 -21.14
CA VAL A 410 -20.60 -23.67 -20.71
C VAL A 410 -21.88 -24.26 -21.31
N VAL A 411 -23.00 -24.01 -20.65
CA VAL A 411 -24.30 -24.40 -21.18
C VAL A 411 -24.89 -23.25 -21.98
N VAL A 412 -25.13 -23.48 -23.27
CA VAL A 412 -25.82 -22.55 -24.17
C VAL A 412 -26.99 -23.32 -24.82
N ASP A 413 -28.20 -22.81 -24.69
CA ASP A 413 -29.43 -23.43 -25.22
C ASP A 413 -29.58 -24.93 -24.84
N GLY A 414 -29.20 -25.24 -23.58
CA GLY A 414 -29.26 -26.59 -23.03
C GLY A 414 -28.14 -27.54 -23.45
N GLN A 415 -27.20 -27.10 -24.28
CA GLN A 415 -26.06 -27.88 -24.75
C GLN A 415 -24.75 -27.40 -24.11
N VAL A 416 -23.85 -28.33 -23.81
CA VAL A 416 -22.51 -28.02 -23.34
C VAL A 416 -21.64 -27.67 -24.55
N VAL A 417 -21.16 -26.44 -24.60
CA VAL A 417 -20.24 -25.94 -25.62
C VAL A 417 -18.97 -25.37 -25.01
N VAL A 418 -17.87 -25.39 -25.74
CA VAL A 418 -16.62 -24.73 -25.30
C VAL A 418 -16.64 -23.27 -25.74
N ARG A 419 -16.37 -22.36 -24.79
CA ARG A 419 -16.24 -20.93 -25.03
C ARG A 419 -14.95 -20.40 -24.39
N ASP A 420 -14.27 -19.52 -25.09
CA ASP A 420 -13.13 -18.81 -24.54
C ASP A 420 -13.62 -17.74 -23.56
N ARG A 421 -13.24 -17.88 -22.30
CA ARG A 421 -13.70 -16.99 -21.23
C ARG A 421 -12.55 -16.37 -20.48
N MET A 422 -12.77 -15.14 -20.02
CA MET A 422 -11.86 -14.35 -19.22
C MET A 422 -12.54 -13.90 -17.94
N LYS A 423 -11.86 -14.01 -16.79
CA LYS A 423 -12.32 -13.42 -15.54
C LYS A 423 -11.70 -12.04 -15.36
N VAL A 424 -12.53 -11.08 -14.98
CA VAL A 424 -12.08 -9.74 -14.57
C VAL A 424 -12.58 -9.45 -13.18
N THR A 425 -11.70 -8.92 -12.33
CA THR A 425 -12.03 -8.56 -10.95
C THR A 425 -11.76 -7.08 -10.73
N LEU A 426 -12.77 -6.35 -10.31
CA LEU A 426 -12.67 -4.96 -9.91
C LEU A 426 -12.40 -4.90 -8.40
N SER A 427 -11.28 -4.31 -8.02
CA SER A 427 -11.02 -3.90 -6.63
C SER A 427 -11.43 -2.43 -6.49
N SER A 428 -12.22 -2.10 -5.48
CA SER A 428 -12.75 -0.74 -5.27
C SER A 428 -12.66 -0.34 -3.80
N ASP A 429 -12.42 0.96 -3.58
CA ASP A 429 -12.50 1.59 -2.26
C ASP A 429 -13.97 1.81 -1.86
N HIS A 430 -14.45 1.06 -0.86
CA HIS A 430 -15.87 1.12 -0.44
C HIS A 430 -16.30 2.46 0.16
N ARG A 431 -15.37 3.35 0.47
CA ARG A 431 -15.68 4.72 0.91
C ARG A 431 -16.17 5.61 -0.24
N ALA A 432 -15.70 5.33 -1.46
CA ALA A 432 -15.99 6.14 -2.65
C ALA A 432 -16.94 5.45 -3.64
N ILE A 433 -16.93 4.11 -3.69
CA ILE A 433 -17.67 3.31 -4.66
C ILE A 433 -18.45 2.23 -3.92
N ASP A 434 -19.77 2.18 -4.14
CA ASP A 434 -20.64 1.15 -3.60
C ASP A 434 -20.71 -0.10 -4.50
N GLY A 435 -21.20 -1.21 -3.93
CA GLY A 435 -21.29 -2.50 -4.63
C GLY A 435 -22.16 -2.47 -5.89
N ALA A 436 -23.26 -1.70 -5.88
CA ALA A 436 -24.16 -1.60 -7.03
C ALA A 436 -23.52 -0.81 -8.18
N THR A 437 -22.78 0.25 -7.87
CA THR A 437 -22.01 1.03 -8.86
C THR A 437 -20.88 0.21 -9.45
N ALA A 438 -20.15 -0.54 -8.63
CA ALA A 438 -19.10 -1.46 -9.10
C ALA A 438 -19.66 -2.56 -10.01
N ALA A 439 -20.80 -3.15 -9.65
CA ALA A 439 -21.46 -4.18 -10.44
C ALA A 439 -21.95 -3.63 -11.80
N ARG A 440 -22.58 -2.45 -11.83
CA ARG A 440 -22.98 -1.78 -13.10
C ARG A 440 -21.78 -1.47 -13.98
N PHE A 441 -20.68 -1.06 -13.42
CA PHE A 441 -19.45 -0.79 -14.15
C PHE A 441 -18.88 -2.05 -14.79
N LEU A 442 -18.80 -3.17 -14.06
CA LEU A 442 -18.39 -4.44 -14.63
C LEU A 442 -19.38 -4.98 -15.66
N GLN A 443 -20.68 -4.79 -15.45
CA GLN A 443 -21.70 -5.14 -16.43
C GLN A 443 -21.51 -4.38 -17.76
N GLU A 444 -21.17 -3.09 -17.68
CA GLU A 444 -20.89 -2.28 -18.86
C GLU A 444 -19.60 -2.71 -19.57
N ILE A 445 -18.52 -3.00 -18.83
CA ILE A 445 -17.30 -3.58 -19.40
C ILE A 445 -17.62 -4.91 -20.09
N LYS A 446 -18.33 -5.81 -19.43
CA LYS A 446 -18.75 -7.10 -19.98
C LYS A 446 -19.53 -6.90 -21.27
N ARG A 447 -20.54 -6.03 -21.30
CA ARG A 447 -21.33 -5.74 -22.49
C ARG A 447 -20.46 -5.23 -23.65
N LEU A 448 -19.52 -4.32 -23.37
CA LEU A 448 -18.60 -3.77 -24.37
C LEU A 448 -17.65 -4.83 -24.95
N LEU A 449 -17.18 -5.78 -24.12
CA LEU A 449 -16.24 -6.81 -24.58
C LEU A 449 -16.95 -8.02 -25.24
N GLU A 450 -18.18 -8.34 -24.84
CA GLU A 450 -18.99 -9.39 -25.48
C GLU A 450 -19.68 -8.91 -26.77
N GLU A 451 -19.91 -7.57 -26.87
CA GLU A 451 -20.42 -6.91 -28.09
C GLU A 451 -19.44 -5.81 -28.54
N PRO A 452 -18.29 -6.22 -29.09
CA PRO A 452 -17.13 -5.36 -29.15
C PRO A 452 -17.21 -4.24 -30.19
N LEU A 453 -18.21 -4.21 -31.09
CA LEU A 453 -18.48 -3.05 -31.94
C LEU A 453 -18.71 -1.79 -31.12
N GLY A 454 -19.33 -1.91 -29.91
CA GLY A 454 -19.52 -0.82 -28.99
C GLY A 454 -18.21 -0.24 -28.41
N VAL A 455 -17.10 -0.94 -28.52
CA VAL A 455 -15.78 -0.44 -28.09
C VAL A 455 -15.23 0.57 -29.10
N LEU A 456 -15.53 0.39 -30.39
CA LEU A 456 -15.01 1.25 -31.48
C LEU A 456 -15.84 2.52 -31.70
N LEU A 457 -17.15 2.48 -31.40
CA LEU A 457 -18.08 3.61 -31.50
C LEU A 457 -17.94 4.58 -30.31
#